data_6162e79fa96d7904f9a3e5e4edf56fcc
#
_entry.id   6162e79fa96d7904f9a3e5e4edf56fcc
#
_cell.length_a   1.000
_cell.length_b   1.000
_cell.length_c   1.000
_cell.angle_alpha   90.00
_cell.angle_beta   90.00
_cell.angle_gamma   90.00
#
_symmetry.space_group_name_H-M   'P 1'
#
loop_
_entity.id
_entity.type
_entity.pdbx_description
1 polymer ?
#
loop_
_entity_poly.entity_id
_entity_poly.type
_entity_poly.pdbx_seq_one_letter_code
_entity_poly.pdbx_strand_id
1 'polypeptide(L)'
;MTESTRPRLDIVIPVYNEGANIVTTLRAIAREVKTQHRVLICYDHEDDDTLPAIAQNRGALVAMTIEFVRNRGRGAHGAVLSGFAAGDAPFVVVYPADDDYNAAILDPMVAEAAKGCDIVCASRFMAGGSMVGCPWLKAVLVRGANFTLYHLARLPTHDASNGFRLFSRRVTTEIPIESERGFCYSIELLVKCHRLGWRIGEVPARWFERAHGASRFQVVKWLPDYLRWYRYAFATSYLRRPAETVRRQPVT
;
A
#
# COMPACT_ATOMS: atom_id res chain seq x y z
N MET A 1 13.32 -9.84 -30.27
CA MET A 1 12.60 -10.15 -29.02
C MET A 1 11.81 -8.92 -28.66
N THR A 2 10.50 -8.91 -28.92
CA THR A 2 9.59 -7.81 -28.53
C THR A 2 9.45 -7.84 -27.02
N GLU A 3 10.06 -6.87 -26.34
CA GLU A 3 9.82 -6.62 -24.93
C GLU A 3 8.31 -6.48 -24.72
N SER A 4 7.77 -7.26 -23.79
CA SER A 4 6.33 -7.24 -23.47
C SER A 4 5.93 -5.81 -23.14
N THR A 5 4.99 -5.25 -23.90
CA THR A 5 4.44 -3.91 -23.66
C THR A 5 3.54 -3.82 -22.42
N ARG A 6 3.36 -4.95 -21.70
CA ARG A 6 2.53 -5.01 -20.51
C ARG A 6 3.26 -4.45 -19.28
N PRO A 7 2.59 -3.65 -18.45
CA PRO A 7 3.19 -3.12 -17.24
C PRO A 7 3.58 -4.25 -16.28
N ARG A 8 4.72 -4.10 -15.60
CA ARG A 8 5.17 -5.00 -14.54
C ARG A 8 4.64 -4.59 -13.17
N LEU A 9 4.23 -3.33 -13.03
CA LEU A 9 3.76 -2.72 -11.79
C LEU A 9 2.51 -1.89 -12.06
N ASP A 10 1.42 -2.17 -11.34
CA ASP A 10 0.27 -1.29 -11.21
C ASP A 10 0.45 -0.42 -9.94
N ILE A 11 0.43 0.90 -10.11
CA ILE A 11 0.51 1.87 -9.01
C ILE A 11 -0.91 2.38 -8.74
N VAL A 12 -1.54 1.85 -7.71
CA VAL A 12 -2.88 2.25 -7.27
C VAL A 12 -2.78 3.46 -6.35
N ILE A 13 -3.35 4.57 -6.77
CA ILE A 13 -3.40 5.82 -6.00
C ILE A 13 -4.86 6.14 -5.67
N PRO A 14 -5.34 5.83 -4.45
CA PRO A 14 -6.67 6.26 -4.01
C PRO A 14 -6.64 7.77 -3.75
N VAL A 15 -7.56 8.50 -4.39
CA VAL A 15 -7.64 9.96 -4.29
C VAL A 15 -8.99 10.41 -3.72
N TYR A 16 -8.97 11.55 -3.04
CA TYR A 16 -10.16 12.27 -2.61
C TYR A 16 -9.81 13.76 -2.42
N ASN A 17 -10.03 14.60 -3.45
CA ASN A 17 -9.65 16.00 -3.49
C ASN A 17 -8.14 16.21 -3.15
N GLU A 18 -7.29 15.61 -3.97
CA GLU A 18 -5.83 15.68 -3.85
C GLU A 18 -5.20 16.51 -5.02
N GLY A 19 -6.00 17.38 -5.64
CA GLY A 19 -5.55 18.19 -6.78
C GLY A 19 -4.31 19.02 -6.50
N ALA A 20 -4.11 19.48 -5.25
CA ALA A 20 -2.92 20.22 -4.84
C ALA A 20 -1.63 19.35 -4.80
N ASN A 21 -1.74 18.04 -4.60
CA ASN A 21 -0.60 17.15 -4.33
C ASN A 21 -0.29 16.22 -5.50
N ILE A 22 -1.34 15.73 -6.18
CA ILE A 22 -1.23 14.61 -7.12
C ILE A 22 -0.24 14.85 -8.26
N VAL A 23 -0.18 16.06 -8.78
CA VAL A 23 0.70 16.39 -9.92
C VAL A 23 2.18 16.28 -9.52
N THR A 24 2.54 16.72 -8.31
CA THR A 24 3.91 16.62 -7.80
C THR A 24 4.27 15.15 -7.57
N THR A 25 3.36 14.38 -7.01
CA THR A 25 3.50 12.92 -6.81
C THR A 25 3.70 12.19 -8.15
N LEU A 26 2.86 12.47 -9.16
CA LEU A 26 2.99 11.85 -10.47
C LEU A 26 4.31 12.22 -11.17
N ARG A 27 4.77 13.48 -11.05
CA ARG A 27 6.08 13.89 -11.56
C ARG A 27 7.23 13.17 -10.86
N ALA A 28 7.14 12.94 -9.55
CA ALA A 28 8.15 12.17 -8.83
C ALA A 28 8.19 10.72 -9.33
N ILE A 29 7.03 10.08 -9.50
CA ILE A 29 6.93 8.72 -10.07
C ILE A 29 7.54 8.70 -11.48
N ALA A 30 7.18 9.62 -12.36
CA ALA A 30 7.69 9.69 -13.73
C ALA A 30 9.22 9.87 -13.78
N ARG A 31 9.80 10.60 -12.84
CA ARG A 31 11.24 10.86 -12.75
C ARG A 31 12.04 9.69 -12.20
N GLU A 32 11.53 9.05 -11.15
CA GLU A 32 12.30 8.12 -10.32
C GLU A 32 12.08 6.64 -10.69
N VAL A 33 10.88 6.26 -11.18
CA VAL A 33 10.52 4.86 -11.40
C VAL A 33 10.90 4.41 -12.80
N LYS A 34 11.80 3.44 -12.89
CA LYS A 34 12.29 2.85 -14.16
C LYS A 34 11.52 1.59 -14.56
N THR A 35 10.96 0.89 -13.57
CA THR A 35 10.12 -0.29 -13.84
C THR A 35 8.93 0.12 -14.72
N GLN A 36 8.67 -0.63 -15.78
CA GLN A 36 7.50 -0.41 -16.64
C GLN A 36 6.22 -0.50 -15.79
N HIS A 37 5.49 0.61 -15.72
CA HIS A 37 4.37 0.75 -14.80
C HIS A 37 3.18 1.44 -15.46
N ARG A 38 2.03 1.27 -14.82
CA ARG A 38 0.78 1.97 -15.10
C ARG A 38 0.27 2.56 -13.77
N VAL A 39 -0.25 3.78 -13.82
CA VAL A 39 -0.85 4.44 -12.66
C VAL A 39 -2.37 4.33 -12.75
N LEU A 40 -2.99 3.83 -11.69
CA LEU A 40 -4.44 3.70 -11.54
C LEU A 40 -4.92 4.74 -10.52
N ILE A 41 -5.50 5.83 -10.99
CA ILE A 41 -6.10 6.88 -10.16
C ILE A 41 -7.50 6.44 -9.75
N CYS A 42 -7.67 6.07 -8.49
CA CYS A 42 -8.92 5.53 -7.98
C CYS A 42 -9.69 6.61 -7.23
N TYR A 43 -10.80 7.10 -7.81
CA TYR A 43 -11.58 8.25 -7.36
C TYR A 43 -13.03 7.91 -7.02
N ASP A 44 -13.66 8.67 -6.11
CA ASP A 44 -15.02 8.43 -5.64
C ASP A 44 -16.08 9.17 -6.49
N HIS A 45 -15.82 10.42 -6.91
CA HIS A 45 -16.77 11.31 -7.54
C HIS A 45 -16.19 12.01 -8.77
N GLU A 46 -17.01 12.31 -9.76
CA GLU A 46 -16.58 12.98 -11.00
C GLU A 46 -16.17 14.45 -10.77
N ASP A 47 -16.61 15.06 -9.68
CA ASP A 47 -16.25 16.42 -9.25
C ASP A 47 -15.00 16.46 -8.35
N ASP A 48 -14.26 15.35 -8.21
CA ASP A 48 -13.00 15.30 -7.50
C ASP A 48 -11.95 16.22 -8.17
N ASP A 49 -11.39 17.18 -7.43
CA ASP A 49 -10.45 18.17 -7.95
C ASP A 49 -9.13 17.57 -8.48
N THR A 50 -8.84 16.32 -8.13
CA THR A 50 -7.71 15.56 -8.64
C THR A 50 -7.80 15.36 -10.17
N LEU A 51 -9.03 15.13 -10.69
CA LEU A 51 -9.23 14.84 -12.12
C LEU A 51 -8.86 16.04 -13.01
N PRO A 52 -9.40 17.23 -12.78
CA PRO A 52 -9.01 18.43 -13.55
C PRO A 52 -7.53 18.81 -13.33
N ALA A 53 -6.97 18.60 -12.14
CA ALA A 53 -5.54 18.87 -11.90
C ALA A 53 -4.65 18.02 -12.79
N ILE A 54 -4.93 16.72 -12.93
CA ILE A 54 -4.20 15.83 -13.84
C ILE A 54 -4.43 16.24 -15.30
N ALA A 55 -5.67 16.55 -15.70
CA ALA A 55 -6.00 16.95 -17.06
C ALA A 55 -5.25 18.21 -17.52
N GLN A 56 -5.20 19.22 -16.66
CA GLN A 56 -4.47 20.49 -16.90
C GLN A 56 -2.95 20.29 -17.03
N ASN A 57 -2.40 19.26 -16.42
CA ASN A 57 -0.97 18.95 -16.43
C ASN A 57 -0.59 17.80 -17.38
N ARG A 58 -1.50 17.36 -18.26
CA ARG A 58 -1.32 16.19 -19.15
C ARG A 58 -0.03 16.27 -19.98
N GLY A 59 0.35 17.47 -20.44
CA GLY A 59 1.57 17.68 -21.21
C GLY A 59 2.86 17.30 -20.46
N ALA A 60 2.90 17.54 -19.15
CA ALA A 60 4.04 17.16 -18.31
C ALA A 60 4.04 15.66 -17.92
N LEU A 61 2.93 14.96 -18.15
CA LEU A 61 2.71 13.56 -17.79
C LEU A 61 2.55 12.65 -19.03
N VAL A 62 2.89 13.14 -20.22
CA VAL A 62 2.65 12.46 -21.50
C VAL A 62 3.29 11.08 -21.59
N ALA A 63 4.43 10.87 -20.93
CA ALA A 63 5.14 9.59 -20.92
C ALA A 63 4.54 8.55 -19.98
N MET A 64 3.56 8.92 -19.16
CA MET A 64 2.92 8.03 -18.18
C MET A 64 1.63 7.44 -18.72
N THR A 65 1.45 6.14 -18.52
CA THR A 65 0.15 5.49 -18.67
C THR A 65 -0.65 5.71 -17.40
N ILE A 66 -1.66 6.58 -17.48
CA ILE A 66 -2.57 6.91 -16.38
C ILE A 66 -3.97 6.48 -16.76
N GLU A 67 -4.57 5.64 -15.93
CA GLU A 67 -5.96 5.19 -16.06
C GLU A 67 -6.79 5.69 -14.87
N PHE A 68 -8.00 6.13 -15.15
CA PHE A 68 -8.94 6.57 -14.12
C PHE A 68 -9.87 5.42 -13.78
N VAL A 69 -9.90 5.05 -12.50
CA VAL A 69 -10.71 3.93 -11.98
C VAL A 69 -11.74 4.49 -11.02
N ARG A 70 -13.01 4.41 -11.41
CA ARG A 70 -14.09 4.81 -10.52
C ARG A 70 -14.25 3.81 -9.38
N ASN A 71 -14.31 4.33 -8.14
CA ASN A 71 -14.54 3.53 -6.96
C ASN A 71 -15.94 2.85 -7.03
N ARG A 72 -15.95 1.52 -6.97
CA ARG A 72 -17.18 0.72 -6.93
C ARG A 72 -17.70 0.49 -5.51
N GLY A 73 -16.90 0.86 -4.50
CA GLY A 73 -17.23 0.76 -3.08
C GLY A 73 -17.40 2.14 -2.44
N ARG A 74 -16.82 2.31 -1.25
CA ARG A 74 -16.87 3.59 -0.51
C ARG A 74 -15.51 3.93 0.10
N GLY A 75 -15.10 5.18 -0.06
CA GLY A 75 -13.90 5.76 0.55
C GLY A 75 -12.62 5.02 0.17
N ALA A 76 -11.53 5.31 0.86
CA ALA A 76 -10.19 4.79 0.52
C ALA A 76 -10.13 3.25 0.39
N HIS A 77 -10.89 2.52 1.22
CA HIS A 77 -10.96 1.06 1.13
C HIS A 77 -11.50 0.60 -0.22
N GLY A 78 -12.69 1.09 -0.59
CA GLY A 78 -13.33 0.74 -1.86
C GLY A 78 -12.49 1.18 -3.07
N ALA A 79 -11.85 2.35 -3.00
CA ALA A 79 -10.97 2.85 -4.04
C ALA A 79 -9.79 1.89 -4.29
N VAL A 80 -9.12 1.43 -3.23
CA VAL A 80 -8.02 0.46 -3.35
C VAL A 80 -8.50 -0.87 -3.93
N LEU A 81 -9.63 -1.41 -3.45
CA LEU A 81 -10.19 -2.66 -4.00
C LEU A 81 -10.56 -2.52 -5.48
N SER A 82 -11.09 -1.37 -5.89
CA SER A 82 -11.39 -1.07 -7.29
C SER A 82 -10.11 -1.02 -8.13
N GLY A 83 -9.03 -0.46 -7.59
CA GLY A 83 -7.71 -0.48 -8.21
C GLY A 83 -7.13 -1.90 -8.35
N PHE A 84 -7.25 -2.74 -7.30
CA PHE A 84 -6.83 -4.14 -7.37
C PHE A 84 -7.59 -4.94 -8.44
N ALA A 85 -8.89 -4.66 -8.60
CA ALA A 85 -9.72 -5.31 -9.59
C ALA A 85 -9.46 -4.82 -11.03
N ALA A 86 -9.07 -3.56 -11.20
CA ALA A 86 -8.74 -2.97 -12.50
C ALA A 86 -7.33 -3.35 -13.00
N GLY A 87 -6.40 -3.58 -12.07
CA GLY A 87 -5.03 -3.93 -12.41
C GLY A 87 -4.88 -5.38 -12.86
N ASP A 88 -3.85 -5.65 -13.68
CA ASP A 88 -3.48 -6.99 -14.16
C ASP A 88 -1.96 -7.24 -14.18
N ALA A 89 -1.16 -6.27 -13.74
CA ALA A 89 0.28 -6.42 -13.62
C ALA A 89 0.66 -7.50 -12.58
N PRO A 90 1.83 -8.14 -12.72
CA PRO A 90 2.34 -9.13 -11.75
C PRO A 90 2.46 -8.57 -10.32
N PHE A 91 2.70 -7.27 -10.19
CA PHE A 91 2.83 -6.58 -8.93
C PHE A 91 1.90 -5.37 -8.87
N VAL A 92 1.35 -5.10 -7.69
CA VAL A 92 0.54 -3.92 -7.43
C VAL A 92 1.03 -3.24 -6.16
N VAL A 93 1.17 -1.92 -6.20
CA VAL A 93 1.51 -1.11 -5.03
C VAL A 93 0.39 -0.12 -4.75
N VAL A 94 0.04 0.08 -3.47
CA VAL A 94 -0.82 1.18 -3.06
C VAL A 94 0.05 2.35 -2.64
N TYR A 95 -0.05 3.44 -3.38
CA TYR A 95 0.81 4.61 -3.25
C TYR A 95 0.01 5.82 -2.73
N PRO A 96 0.52 6.56 -1.74
CA PRO A 96 -0.14 7.77 -1.25
C PRO A 96 -0.17 8.89 -2.30
N ALA A 97 -1.28 9.60 -2.41
CA ALA A 97 -1.44 10.68 -3.39
C ALA A 97 -0.59 11.93 -3.09
N ASP A 98 -0.08 12.03 -1.87
CA ASP A 98 0.71 13.15 -1.33
C ASP A 98 2.17 12.80 -1.03
N ASP A 99 2.67 11.67 -1.56
CA ASP A 99 4.04 11.23 -1.36
C ASP A 99 4.88 11.49 -2.62
N ASP A 100 5.62 12.58 -2.62
CA ASP A 100 6.52 12.95 -3.71
C ASP A 100 8.00 12.61 -3.43
N TYR A 101 8.30 12.00 -2.29
CA TYR A 101 9.66 11.75 -1.81
C TYR A 101 10.06 10.26 -1.69
N ASN A 102 9.12 9.33 -1.82
CA ASN A 102 9.41 7.89 -1.78
C ASN A 102 9.31 7.20 -3.17
N ALA A 103 9.07 7.91 -4.25
CA ALA A 103 8.92 7.26 -5.56
C ALA A 103 10.12 6.37 -5.94
N ALA A 104 11.33 6.75 -5.55
CA ALA A 104 12.56 5.99 -5.80
C ALA A 104 12.60 4.61 -5.15
N ILE A 105 11.76 4.32 -4.12
CA ILE A 105 11.74 3.00 -3.48
C ILE A 105 10.93 1.96 -4.27
N LEU A 106 10.14 2.37 -5.27
CA LEU A 106 9.30 1.45 -6.04
C LEU A 106 10.12 0.42 -6.81
N ASP A 107 11.22 0.82 -7.46
CA ASP A 107 12.11 -0.13 -8.13
C ASP A 107 12.76 -1.14 -7.17
N PRO A 108 13.33 -0.74 -6.02
CA PRO A 108 13.72 -1.66 -4.95
C PRO A 108 12.60 -2.60 -4.48
N MET A 109 11.36 -2.10 -4.32
CA MET A 109 10.22 -2.97 -3.94
C MET A 109 9.94 -4.03 -4.99
N VAL A 110 9.94 -3.66 -6.28
CA VAL A 110 9.76 -4.61 -7.39
C VAL A 110 10.92 -5.61 -7.43
N ALA A 111 12.15 -5.17 -7.17
CA ALA A 111 13.31 -6.06 -7.11
C ALA A 111 13.20 -7.10 -5.99
N GLU A 112 12.74 -6.73 -4.79
CA GLU A 112 12.47 -7.67 -3.69
C GLU A 112 11.32 -8.62 -4.04
N ALA A 113 10.24 -8.13 -4.66
CA ALA A 113 9.14 -8.97 -5.11
C ALA A 113 9.59 -9.97 -6.19
N ALA A 114 10.44 -9.56 -7.12
CA ALA A 114 11.02 -10.43 -8.15
C ALA A 114 11.91 -11.55 -7.57
N LYS A 115 12.47 -11.37 -6.37
CA LYS A 115 13.17 -12.42 -5.61
C LYS A 115 12.22 -13.41 -4.92
N GLY A 116 10.91 -13.24 -5.11
CA GLY A 116 9.86 -14.13 -4.60
C GLY A 116 9.20 -13.64 -3.31
N CYS A 117 9.31 -12.35 -2.94
CA CYS A 117 8.49 -11.79 -1.88
C CYS A 117 7.07 -11.52 -2.39
N ASP A 118 6.09 -11.96 -1.63
CA ASP A 118 4.67 -11.76 -1.94
C ASP A 118 4.16 -10.39 -1.48
N ILE A 119 4.74 -9.91 -0.39
CA ILE A 119 4.53 -8.55 0.11
C ILE A 119 5.88 -7.90 0.34
N VAL A 120 6.01 -6.64 -0.09
CA VAL A 120 7.15 -5.80 0.27
C VAL A 120 6.63 -4.55 0.99
N CYS A 121 7.05 -4.37 2.24
CA CYS A 121 6.64 -3.26 3.09
C CYS A 121 7.59 -2.07 2.92
N ALA A 122 7.05 -0.87 2.77
CA ALA A 122 7.80 0.36 2.95
C ALA A 122 7.96 0.64 4.45
N SER A 123 9.16 0.45 4.99
CA SER A 123 9.42 0.44 6.44
C SER A 123 10.10 1.73 6.90
N ARG A 124 9.46 2.41 7.87
CA ARG A 124 10.01 3.58 8.55
C ARG A 124 10.97 3.22 9.67
N PHE A 125 10.99 1.96 10.09
CA PHE A 125 11.67 1.51 11.31
C PHE A 125 12.84 0.54 11.05
N MET A 126 13.07 0.15 9.81
CA MET A 126 14.30 -0.54 9.42
C MET A 126 15.47 0.44 9.22
N ALA A 127 16.68 -0.06 9.09
CA ALA A 127 17.87 0.76 8.78
C ALA A 127 17.65 1.55 7.47
N GLY A 128 17.86 2.86 7.50
CA GLY A 128 17.62 3.78 6.38
C GLY A 128 16.19 4.33 6.30
N GLY A 129 15.25 3.82 7.09
CA GLY A 129 13.90 4.38 7.22
C GLY A 129 13.83 5.54 8.21
N SER A 130 12.80 6.38 8.11
CA SER A 130 12.61 7.49 9.04
C SER A 130 11.15 7.90 9.20
N MET A 131 10.83 8.45 10.37
CA MET A 131 9.53 9.06 10.68
C MET A 131 9.79 10.40 11.35
N VAL A 132 9.53 11.50 10.64
CA VAL A 132 9.87 12.87 11.05
C VAL A 132 8.60 13.67 11.32
N GLY A 133 8.61 14.48 12.39
CA GLY A 133 7.49 15.38 12.75
C GLY A 133 6.31 14.70 13.45
N CYS A 134 6.33 13.38 13.65
CA CYS A 134 5.24 12.66 14.28
C CYS A 134 5.05 13.09 15.75
N PRO A 135 3.81 13.41 16.21
CA PRO A 135 3.54 13.66 17.61
C PRO A 135 4.05 12.52 18.49
N TRP A 136 4.73 12.88 19.59
CA TRP A 136 5.48 11.91 20.42
C TRP A 136 4.64 10.74 20.90
N LEU A 137 3.41 10.98 21.36
CA LEU A 137 2.50 9.92 21.82
C LEU A 137 2.14 8.93 20.71
N LYS A 138 1.80 9.46 19.53
CA LYS A 138 1.55 8.64 18.32
C LYS A 138 2.80 7.85 17.93
N ALA A 139 3.97 8.48 17.99
CA ALA A 139 5.24 7.83 17.68
C ALA A 139 5.55 6.67 18.62
N VAL A 140 5.34 6.84 19.94
CA VAL A 140 5.53 5.79 20.95
C VAL A 140 4.56 4.62 20.72
N LEU A 141 3.27 4.91 20.53
CA LEU A 141 2.25 3.87 20.28
C LEU A 141 2.55 3.07 19.02
N VAL A 142 2.86 3.76 17.91
CA VAL A 142 3.16 3.11 16.64
C VAL A 142 4.44 2.28 16.73
N ARG A 143 5.50 2.80 17.35
CA ARG A 143 6.76 2.04 17.55
C ARG A 143 6.55 0.84 18.48
N GLY A 144 5.81 1.01 19.57
CA GLY A 144 5.49 -0.07 20.50
C GLY A 144 4.68 -1.20 19.82
N ALA A 145 3.66 -0.85 19.03
CA ALA A 145 2.88 -1.84 18.30
C ALA A 145 3.75 -2.60 17.28
N ASN A 146 4.61 -1.91 16.54
CA ASN A 146 5.52 -2.55 15.58
C ASN A 146 6.57 -3.40 16.27
N PHE A 147 7.16 -2.92 17.38
CA PHE A 147 8.09 -3.70 18.18
C PHE A 147 7.49 -5.04 18.64
N THR A 148 6.26 -5.02 19.17
CA THR A 148 5.60 -6.25 19.61
C THR A 148 5.20 -7.16 18.45
N LEU A 149 4.78 -6.62 17.31
CA LEU A 149 4.50 -7.42 16.12
C LEU A 149 5.77 -8.09 15.57
N TYR A 150 6.87 -7.37 15.52
CA TYR A 150 8.13 -7.91 15.02
C TYR A 150 8.76 -8.92 15.98
N HIS A 151 9.00 -8.55 17.25
CA HIS A 151 9.74 -9.38 18.21
C HIS A 151 8.87 -10.48 18.82
N LEU A 152 7.61 -10.17 19.18
CA LEU A 152 6.74 -11.11 19.87
C LEU A 152 5.88 -11.90 18.89
N ALA A 153 5.14 -11.26 17.98
CA ALA A 153 4.35 -11.97 16.99
C ALA A 153 5.19 -12.53 15.83
N ARG A 154 6.51 -12.24 15.78
CA ARG A 154 7.48 -12.73 14.77
C ARG A 154 7.06 -12.39 13.34
N LEU A 155 6.40 -11.27 13.15
CA LEU A 155 6.05 -10.78 11.83
C LEU A 155 7.32 -10.27 11.13
N PRO A 156 7.67 -10.74 9.93
CA PRO A 156 8.98 -10.44 9.32
C PRO A 156 9.04 -9.06 8.65
N THR A 157 8.61 -8.01 9.36
CA THR A 157 8.75 -6.61 8.98
C THR A 157 8.79 -5.72 10.21
N HIS A 158 9.63 -4.70 10.18
CA HIS A 158 9.74 -3.70 11.24
C HIS A 158 8.58 -2.69 11.22
N ASP A 159 7.79 -2.63 10.12
CA ASP A 159 6.68 -1.68 9.98
C ASP A 159 5.40 -2.32 9.44
N ALA A 160 4.69 -3.00 10.32
CA ALA A 160 3.39 -3.56 10.02
C ALA A 160 2.26 -2.50 9.98
N SER A 161 2.51 -1.28 10.44
CA SER A 161 1.52 -0.22 10.54
C SER A 161 1.46 0.70 9.32
N ASN A 162 2.47 0.68 8.45
CA ASN A 162 2.45 1.45 7.21
C ASN A 162 1.58 0.76 6.15
N GLY A 163 0.66 1.52 5.55
CA GLY A 163 -0.20 1.04 4.46
C GLY A 163 0.49 0.99 3.10
N PHE A 164 1.63 1.65 2.94
CA PHE A 164 2.39 1.67 1.71
C PHE A 164 3.09 0.32 1.51
N ARG A 165 2.51 -0.52 0.66
CA ARG A 165 2.97 -1.89 0.38
C ARG A 165 2.80 -2.26 -1.06
N LEU A 166 3.76 -3.03 -1.55
CA LEU A 166 3.66 -3.75 -2.80
C LEU A 166 3.19 -5.18 -2.50
N PHE A 167 2.28 -5.67 -3.33
CA PHE A 167 1.73 -7.02 -3.29
C PHE A 167 2.01 -7.75 -4.61
N SER A 168 2.35 -9.04 -4.54
CA SER A 168 2.28 -9.90 -5.72
C SER A 168 0.81 -10.09 -6.12
N ARG A 169 0.57 -10.34 -7.40
CA ARG A 169 -0.80 -10.50 -7.91
C ARG A 169 -1.57 -11.58 -7.15
N ARG A 170 -0.92 -12.68 -6.81
CA ARG A 170 -1.59 -13.76 -6.08
C ARG A 170 -2.10 -13.35 -4.70
N VAL A 171 -1.47 -12.38 -4.03
CA VAL A 171 -1.96 -11.87 -2.74
C VAL A 171 -3.34 -11.24 -2.90
N THR A 172 -3.52 -10.42 -3.93
CA THR A 172 -4.77 -9.69 -4.16
C THR A 172 -5.86 -10.53 -4.82
N THR A 173 -5.50 -11.67 -5.44
CA THR A 173 -6.45 -12.56 -6.11
C THR A 173 -6.81 -13.79 -5.29
N GLU A 174 -5.85 -14.38 -4.53
CA GLU A 174 -6.09 -15.61 -3.79
C GLU A 174 -6.57 -15.38 -2.35
N ILE A 175 -6.23 -14.22 -1.74
CA ILE A 175 -6.59 -13.94 -0.34
C ILE A 175 -7.80 -13.01 -0.30
N PRO A 176 -8.98 -13.49 0.13
CA PRO A 176 -10.16 -12.63 0.28
C PRO A 176 -9.92 -11.62 1.40
N ILE A 177 -10.25 -10.35 1.09
CA ILE A 177 -10.17 -9.24 2.04
C ILE A 177 -11.48 -9.19 2.84
N GLU A 178 -11.38 -9.31 4.16
CA GLU A 178 -12.50 -9.29 5.10
C GLU A 178 -12.68 -7.94 5.78
N SER A 179 -11.66 -7.08 5.72
CA SER A 179 -11.74 -5.70 6.20
C SER A 179 -12.66 -4.89 5.31
N GLU A 180 -13.40 -3.95 5.91
CA GLU A 180 -14.36 -3.11 5.20
C GLU A 180 -14.05 -1.61 5.34
N ARG A 181 -13.01 -1.24 6.09
CA ARG A 181 -12.76 0.16 6.46
C ARG A 181 -11.31 0.58 6.31
N GLY A 182 -11.13 1.79 5.79
CA GLY A 182 -9.84 2.47 5.72
C GLY A 182 -8.76 1.64 5.05
N PHE A 183 -7.59 1.57 5.66
CA PHE A 183 -6.44 0.82 5.18
C PHE A 183 -6.21 -0.50 5.93
N CYS A 184 -7.24 -1.02 6.64
CA CYS A 184 -7.13 -2.26 7.43
C CYS A 184 -6.81 -3.49 6.56
N TYR A 185 -7.20 -3.49 5.28
CA TYR A 185 -6.83 -4.55 4.32
C TYR A 185 -5.31 -4.76 4.28
N SER A 186 -4.53 -3.71 4.49
CA SER A 186 -3.08 -3.75 4.35
C SER A 186 -2.42 -4.60 5.45
N ILE A 187 -2.82 -4.42 6.72
CA ILE A 187 -2.36 -5.28 7.81
C ILE A 187 -3.00 -6.66 7.74
N GLU A 188 -4.26 -6.76 7.30
CA GLU A 188 -4.94 -8.03 7.07
C GLU A 188 -4.17 -8.94 6.11
N LEU A 189 -3.87 -8.45 4.91
CA LEU A 189 -3.13 -9.21 3.91
C LEU A 189 -1.74 -9.60 4.43
N LEU A 190 -1.07 -8.69 5.14
CA LEU A 190 0.24 -8.94 5.73
C LEU A 190 0.21 -10.12 6.71
N VAL A 191 -0.73 -10.13 7.67
CA VAL A 191 -0.78 -11.19 8.69
C VAL A 191 -1.34 -12.51 8.14
N LYS A 192 -2.19 -12.46 7.11
CA LYS A 192 -2.63 -13.65 6.38
C LYS A 192 -1.49 -14.27 5.58
N CYS A 193 -0.70 -13.48 4.86
CA CYS A 193 0.51 -13.95 4.16
C CYS A 193 1.51 -14.56 5.14
N HIS A 194 1.74 -13.91 6.30
CA HIS A 194 2.60 -14.46 7.35
C HIS A 194 2.11 -15.85 7.82
N ARG A 195 0.81 -16.03 8.06
CA ARG A 195 0.25 -17.33 8.45
C ARG A 195 0.36 -18.37 7.35
N LEU A 196 0.26 -17.97 6.10
CA LEU A 196 0.47 -18.86 4.94
C LEU A 196 1.93 -19.26 4.73
N GLY A 197 2.87 -18.64 5.46
CA GLY A 197 4.31 -18.84 5.24
C GLY A 197 4.82 -18.18 3.95
N TRP A 198 4.05 -17.23 3.37
CA TRP A 198 4.45 -16.51 2.17
C TRP A 198 5.53 -15.50 2.51
N ARG A 199 6.42 -15.23 1.55
CA ARG A 199 7.59 -14.39 1.80
C ARG A 199 7.20 -12.91 1.88
N ILE A 200 7.68 -12.25 2.93
CA ILE A 200 7.52 -10.83 3.18
C ILE A 200 8.89 -10.19 3.21
N GLY A 201 9.08 -9.13 2.42
CA GLY A 201 10.26 -8.29 2.40
C GLY A 201 9.96 -6.88 2.88
N GLU A 202 10.98 -6.05 3.02
CA GLU A 202 10.84 -4.64 3.33
C GLU A 202 11.94 -3.80 2.69
N VAL A 203 11.62 -2.54 2.42
CA VAL A 203 12.57 -1.52 1.94
C VAL A 203 12.46 -0.27 2.83
N PRO A 204 13.55 0.50 3.02
CA PRO A 204 13.49 1.70 3.85
C PRO A 204 12.62 2.77 3.17
N ALA A 205 11.76 3.41 3.97
CA ALA A 205 10.92 4.50 3.54
C ALA A 205 10.99 5.68 4.52
N ARG A 206 10.76 6.87 4.01
CA ARG A 206 10.67 8.08 4.81
C ARG A 206 9.21 8.46 5.00
N TRP A 207 8.90 9.05 6.14
CA TRP A 207 7.58 9.60 6.40
C TRP A 207 7.72 10.96 7.08
N PHE A 208 6.95 11.91 6.61
CA PHE A 208 6.88 13.25 7.17
C PHE A 208 5.44 13.55 7.58
N GLU A 209 5.25 14.25 8.71
CA GLU A 209 3.93 14.78 9.05
C GLU A 209 3.52 15.82 8.00
N ARG A 210 2.27 15.78 7.55
CA ARG A 210 1.73 16.73 6.57
C ARG A 210 1.85 18.14 7.09
N ALA A 211 2.45 19.05 6.31
CA ALA A 211 2.57 20.46 6.65
C ALA A 211 1.22 21.19 6.57
N HIS A 212 0.31 20.73 5.71
CA HIS A 212 -0.99 21.34 5.46
C HIS A 212 -2.09 20.28 5.31
N GLY A 213 -3.30 20.63 5.79
CA GLY A 213 -4.48 19.76 5.72
C GLY A 213 -4.69 18.88 6.96
N ALA A 214 -5.97 18.67 7.31
CA ALA A 214 -6.33 17.76 8.40
C ALA A 214 -6.10 16.29 7.96
N SER A 215 -5.38 15.53 8.77
CA SER A 215 -5.26 14.09 8.55
C SER A 215 -6.66 13.45 8.61
N ARG A 216 -7.11 12.90 7.49
CA ARG A 216 -8.39 12.16 7.42
C ARG A 216 -8.28 10.76 8.00
N PHE A 217 -7.11 10.40 8.53
CA PHE A 217 -6.85 9.10 9.12
C PHE A 217 -7.54 8.97 10.49
N GLN A 218 -8.73 8.38 10.50
CA GLN A 218 -9.57 8.20 11.70
C GLN A 218 -9.10 7.01 12.53
N VAL A 219 -7.93 7.10 13.15
CA VAL A 219 -7.28 6.01 13.90
C VAL A 219 -8.22 5.39 14.92
N VAL A 220 -8.89 6.21 15.72
CA VAL A 220 -9.77 5.72 16.81
C VAL A 220 -10.95 4.92 16.25
N LYS A 221 -11.53 5.36 15.13
CA LYS A 221 -12.66 4.67 14.50
C LYS A 221 -12.28 3.31 13.92
N TRP A 222 -11.04 3.16 13.43
CA TRP A 222 -10.56 1.92 12.80
C TRP A 222 -9.77 1.03 13.77
N LEU A 223 -9.51 1.51 14.98
CA LEU A 223 -8.72 0.79 15.99
C LEU A 223 -9.25 -0.64 16.27
N PRO A 224 -10.58 -0.90 16.41
CA PRO A 224 -11.07 -2.26 16.61
C PRO A 224 -10.71 -3.22 15.48
N ASP A 225 -10.77 -2.74 14.21
CA ASP A 225 -10.42 -3.53 13.05
C ASP A 225 -8.91 -3.84 13.00
N TYR A 226 -8.07 -2.83 13.34
CA TYR A 226 -6.63 -3.05 13.48
C TYR A 226 -6.30 -4.03 14.61
N LEU A 227 -6.98 -3.96 15.76
CA LEU A 227 -6.79 -4.88 16.88
C LEU A 227 -7.18 -6.31 16.55
N ARG A 228 -8.18 -6.53 15.68
CA ARG A 228 -8.52 -7.86 15.16
C ARG A 228 -7.30 -8.49 14.48
N TRP A 229 -6.68 -7.77 13.56
CA TRP A 229 -5.53 -8.27 12.79
C TRP A 229 -4.25 -8.33 13.62
N TYR A 230 -4.09 -7.43 14.57
CA TYR A 230 -3.02 -7.52 15.56
C TYR A 230 -3.09 -8.83 16.35
N ARG A 231 -4.26 -9.16 16.91
CA ARG A 231 -4.49 -10.45 17.60
C ARG A 231 -4.28 -11.65 16.68
N TYR A 232 -4.66 -11.51 15.42
CA TYR A 232 -4.46 -12.56 14.41
C TYR A 232 -2.97 -12.89 14.22
N ALA A 233 -2.09 -11.88 14.18
CA ALA A 233 -0.65 -12.09 14.10
C ALA A 233 -0.13 -12.87 15.31
N PHE A 234 -0.53 -12.49 16.53
CA PHE A 234 -0.16 -13.22 17.74
C PHE A 234 -0.71 -14.65 17.76
N ALA A 235 -1.94 -14.87 17.34
CA ALA A 235 -2.51 -16.21 17.24
C ALA A 235 -1.71 -17.11 16.29
N THR A 236 -1.14 -16.55 15.23
CA THR A 236 -0.25 -17.28 14.32
C THR A 236 0.96 -17.83 15.05
N SER A 237 1.65 -16.99 15.83
CA SER A 237 2.92 -17.34 16.47
C SER A 237 2.75 -18.12 17.78
N TYR A 238 1.82 -17.71 18.65
CA TYR A 238 1.66 -18.32 19.98
C TYR A 238 0.68 -19.48 20.00
N LEU A 239 -0.45 -19.37 19.28
CA LEU A 239 -1.43 -20.46 19.19
C LEU A 239 -1.14 -21.40 18.02
N ARG A 240 -0.04 -21.18 17.31
CA ARG A 240 0.39 -22.00 16.16
C ARG A 240 -0.76 -22.28 15.18
N ARG A 241 -1.59 -21.27 14.92
CA ARG A 241 -2.72 -21.43 14.00
C ARG A 241 -2.20 -21.78 12.60
N PRO A 242 -2.68 -22.89 12.02
CA PRO A 242 -2.14 -23.40 10.76
C PRO A 242 -2.61 -22.57 9.54
N ALA A 243 -1.90 -22.73 8.44
CA ALA A 243 -2.14 -22.02 7.18
C ALA A 243 -3.56 -22.26 6.62
N GLU A 244 -4.11 -23.45 6.85
CA GLU A 244 -5.44 -23.87 6.39
C GLU A 244 -6.57 -23.03 7.01
N THR A 245 -6.30 -22.30 8.09
CA THR A 245 -7.27 -21.33 8.69
C THR A 245 -7.40 -20.05 7.90
N VAL A 246 -6.52 -19.80 6.91
CA VAL A 246 -6.66 -18.70 5.97
C VAL A 246 -7.57 -19.14 4.84
N ARG A 247 -8.71 -18.46 4.68
CA ARG A 247 -9.56 -18.66 3.50
C ARG A 247 -8.79 -18.22 2.25
N ARG A 248 -8.87 -19.02 1.20
CA ARG A 248 -8.30 -18.72 -0.12
C ARG A 248 -9.38 -18.83 -1.18
N GLN A 249 -9.30 -17.99 -2.19
CA GLN A 249 -10.11 -18.12 -3.40
C GLN A 249 -9.44 -19.12 -4.34
N PRO A 250 -10.19 -19.98 -5.04
CA PRO A 250 -9.61 -20.83 -6.08
C PRO A 250 -9.01 -19.92 -7.17
N VAL A 251 -7.84 -20.30 -7.64
CA VAL A 251 -7.21 -19.69 -8.81
C VAL A 251 -8.05 -20.10 -10.02
N THR A 252 -8.79 -19.14 -10.62
CA THR A 252 -9.56 -19.34 -11.86
C THR A 252 -8.66 -19.21 -13.08
#